data_d95825f56267bdf380c9e0bd4b6836e5
#
_entry.id   d95825f56267bdf380c9e0bd4b6836e5
#
_cell.length_a   1.000
_cell.length_b   1.000
_cell.length_c   1.000
_cell.angle_alpha   90.00
_cell.angle_beta   90.00
_cell.angle_gamma   90.00
#
_symmetry.space_group_name_H-M   'P 1'
#
loop_
_entity.id
_entity.type
_entity.pdbx_description
1 polymer ?
#
loop_
_entity_poly.entity_id
_entity_poly.type
_entity_poly.pdbx_seq_one_letter_code
_entity_poly.pdbx_strand_id
1 'polypeptide(L)'
;LWTILFTSGTTGRPKGVMHNYYAPATLMHNERVHNDLRVFAGKEHRYFSYLPLNHIAERIIVEVAAIMTGGSIAFAESIDSFAQNLQQTQPTLFMAVPRIWSKFQLAIMERMPQQRLDLLLRLPLLGNLLRRKIKKGLGLASARILLTGAAPTPDALKDWYKTLDLPLQ
;
A
#
# COMPACT_ATOMS: atom_id res chain seq x y z
N LEU A 1 0.05 27.01 -8.23
CA LEU A 1 -0.55 25.76 -8.74
C LEU A 1 0.51 24.66 -8.77
N TRP A 2 0.21 23.51 -8.18
CA TRP A 2 1.06 22.32 -8.26
C TRP A 2 0.57 21.37 -9.36
N THR A 3 -0.72 21.00 -9.33
CA THR A 3 -1.32 20.11 -10.31
C THR A 3 -2.81 20.34 -10.45
N ILE A 4 -3.38 19.92 -11.59
CA ILE A 4 -4.81 19.87 -11.81
C ILE A 4 -5.17 18.40 -12.06
N LEU A 5 -6.00 17.82 -11.21
CA LEU A 5 -6.46 16.44 -11.31
C LEU A 5 -7.91 16.44 -11.83
N PHE A 6 -8.14 15.77 -12.94
CA PHE A 6 -9.48 15.64 -13.49
C PHE A 6 -10.21 14.45 -12.89
N THR A 7 -11.40 14.70 -12.35
CA THR A 7 -12.29 13.66 -11.83
C THR A 7 -13.50 13.51 -12.75
N SER A 8 -14.05 12.31 -12.84
CA SER A 8 -15.34 12.09 -13.52
C SER A 8 -16.44 12.81 -12.72
N GLY A 9 -16.85 13.99 -13.19
CA GLY A 9 -17.93 14.73 -12.53
C GLY A 9 -19.24 13.95 -12.57
N THR A 10 -20.07 14.11 -11.55
CA THR A 10 -21.44 13.53 -11.48
C THR A 10 -22.35 13.97 -12.65
N THR A 11 -22.00 15.05 -13.33
CA THR A 11 -22.70 15.62 -14.50
C THR A 11 -22.16 15.13 -15.84
N GLY A 12 -21.27 14.12 -15.87
CA GLY A 12 -20.68 13.56 -17.10
C GLY A 12 -19.53 14.37 -17.70
N ARG A 13 -19.29 15.62 -17.26
CA ARG A 13 -18.12 16.40 -17.68
C ARG A 13 -17.01 16.31 -16.64
N PRO A 14 -15.75 16.02 -17.05
CA PRO A 14 -14.62 16.02 -16.13
C PRO A 14 -14.45 17.37 -15.45
N LYS A 15 -14.22 17.36 -14.14
CA LYS A 15 -13.94 18.56 -13.33
C LYS A 15 -12.47 18.57 -12.95
N GLY A 16 -11.77 19.65 -13.22
CA GLY A 16 -10.38 19.87 -12.83
C GLY A 16 -10.29 20.36 -11.38
N VAL A 17 -9.76 19.54 -10.50
CA VAL A 17 -9.47 19.93 -9.11
C VAL A 17 -8.06 20.48 -9.05
N MET A 18 -7.94 21.76 -8.70
CA MET A 18 -6.66 22.45 -8.60
C MET A 18 -6.03 22.21 -7.22
N HIS A 19 -4.79 21.77 -7.21
CA HIS A 19 -3.98 21.64 -6.01
C HIS A 19 -2.80 22.60 -6.07
N ASN A 20 -2.53 23.29 -4.96
CA ASN A 20 -1.35 24.13 -4.80
C ASN A 20 -0.22 23.37 -4.11
N TYR A 21 0.97 23.97 -4.05
CA TYR A 21 2.13 23.37 -3.36
C TYR A 21 1.96 23.26 -1.84
N TYR A 22 1.02 23.97 -1.25
CA TYR A 22 0.71 23.82 0.17
C TYR A 22 0.17 22.44 0.52
N ALA A 23 -0.62 21.83 -0.37
CA ALA A 23 -1.22 20.52 -0.09
C ALA A 23 -0.17 19.43 0.22
N PRO A 24 0.79 19.11 -0.68
CA PRO A 24 1.84 18.14 -0.36
C PRO A 24 2.78 18.61 0.74
N ALA A 25 3.10 19.92 0.80
CA ALA A 25 3.99 20.46 1.82
C ALA A 25 3.40 20.31 3.24
N THR A 26 2.11 20.63 3.42
CA THR A 26 1.43 20.48 4.71
C THR A 26 1.34 19.02 5.14
N LEU A 27 1.00 18.11 4.22
CA LEU A 27 0.95 16.68 4.54
C LEU A 27 2.31 16.16 5.01
N MET A 28 3.37 16.49 4.31
CA MET A 28 4.71 16.07 4.68
C MET A 28 5.24 16.76 5.95
N HIS A 29 4.87 18.02 6.17
CA HIS A 29 5.17 18.72 7.43
C HIS A 29 4.49 18.03 8.61
N ASN A 30 3.18 17.77 8.49
CA ASN A 30 2.41 17.09 9.54
C ASN A 30 2.99 15.70 9.83
N GLU A 31 3.35 14.95 8.80
CA GLU A 31 3.99 13.64 8.98
C GLU A 31 5.35 13.74 9.68
N ARG A 32 6.14 14.78 9.41
CA ARG A 32 7.40 15.03 10.14
C ARG A 32 7.18 15.39 11.61
N VAL A 33 6.12 16.14 11.91
CA VAL A 33 5.82 16.62 13.27
C VAL A 33 5.14 15.52 14.10
N HIS A 34 4.13 14.88 13.55
CA HIS A 34 3.30 13.89 14.26
C HIS A 34 3.77 12.47 14.06
N ASN A 35 4.42 12.18 12.91
CA ASN A 35 4.95 10.85 12.58
C ASN A 35 3.89 9.73 12.61
N ASP A 36 2.66 10.06 12.23
CA ASP A 36 1.51 9.17 12.33
C ASP A 36 1.65 7.94 11.44
N LEU A 37 2.13 8.13 10.21
CA LEU A 37 2.37 7.05 9.25
C LEU A 37 3.81 6.53 9.27
N ARG A 38 4.71 7.19 9.98
CA ARG A 38 6.15 6.86 10.04
C ARG A 38 6.83 6.82 8.67
N VAL A 39 6.39 7.68 7.74
CA VAL A 39 6.92 7.72 6.37
C VAL A 39 8.42 7.96 6.36
N PHE A 40 8.92 8.81 7.25
CA PHE A 40 10.35 9.14 7.38
C PHE A 40 11.15 8.14 8.23
N ALA A 41 10.51 7.13 8.81
CA ALA A 41 11.21 6.16 9.63
C ALA A 41 12.03 5.18 8.78
N GLY A 42 13.26 4.87 9.24
CA GLY A 42 14.17 3.94 8.57
C GLY A 42 15.09 4.61 7.56
N LYS A 43 16.06 3.81 7.07
CA LYS A 43 17.14 4.30 6.19
C LYS A 43 16.85 4.07 4.70
N GLU A 44 15.94 3.17 4.39
CA GLU A 44 15.64 2.75 3.03
C GLU A 44 14.15 2.95 2.75
N HIS A 45 13.85 3.60 1.64
CA HIS A 45 12.50 3.90 1.20
C HIS A 45 12.32 3.41 -0.23
N ARG A 46 11.48 2.40 -0.41
CA ARG A 46 11.08 1.87 -1.71
C ARG A 46 9.59 1.97 -1.85
N TYR A 47 9.17 2.54 -2.97
CA TYR A 47 7.78 2.75 -3.33
C TYR A 47 7.44 1.93 -4.57
N PHE A 48 6.18 1.56 -4.69
CA PHE A 48 5.66 0.84 -5.84
C PHE A 48 4.51 1.62 -6.45
N SER A 49 4.73 2.11 -7.67
CA SER A 49 3.78 2.92 -8.43
C SER A 49 2.99 2.04 -9.39
N TYR A 50 1.67 2.04 -9.27
CA TYR A 50 0.78 1.26 -10.12
C TYR A 50 -0.55 1.95 -10.42
N LEU A 51 -0.90 3.00 -9.70
CA LEU A 51 -2.07 3.82 -10.00
C LEU A 51 -1.71 4.89 -11.02
N PRO A 52 -2.66 5.36 -11.83
CA PRO A 52 -2.42 6.48 -12.72
C PRO A 52 -2.07 7.76 -11.93
N LEU A 53 -1.17 8.59 -12.47
CA LEU A 53 -0.75 9.85 -11.84
C LEU A 53 -1.86 10.92 -11.75
N ASN A 54 -3.00 10.71 -12.37
CA ASN A 54 -4.20 11.53 -12.15
C ASN A 54 -4.93 11.15 -10.85
N HIS A 55 -4.46 10.15 -10.13
CA HIS A 55 -4.98 9.77 -8.81
C HIS A 55 -4.17 10.46 -7.71
N ILE A 56 -4.83 11.27 -6.86
CA ILE A 56 -4.13 12.05 -5.81
C ILE A 56 -3.31 11.18 -4.86
N ALA A 57 -3.77 9.97 -4.57
CA ALA A 57 -3.06 9.06 -3.69
C ALA A 57 -1.70 8.66 -4.26
N GLU A 58 -1.61 8.39 -5.57
CA GLU A 58 -0.34 8.08 -6.23
C GLU A 58 0.62 9.26 -6.16
N ARG A 59 0.11 10.47 -6.42
CA ARG A 59 0.88 11.70 -6.34
C ARG A 59 1.47 11.96 -4.96
N ILE A 60 0.69 11.76 -3.90
CA ILE A 60 1.11 12.09 -2.53
C ILE A 60 1.89 10.94 -1.91
N ILE A 61 1.36 9.71 -1.95
CA ILE A 61 1.88 8.58 -1.17
C ILE A 61 3.09 7.94 -1.86
N VAL A 62 3.18 8.05 -3.18
CA VAL A 62 4.31 7.50 -3.93
C VAL A 62 5.26 8.61 -4.38
N GLU A 63 4.80 9.52 -5.26
CA GLU A 63 5.67 10.52 -5.88
C GLU A 63 6.25 11.50 -4.85
N VAL A 64 5.38 12.21 -4.12
CA VAL A 64 5.84 13.22 -3.14
C VAL A 64 6.60 12.58 -1.99
N ALA A 65 6.12 11.44 -1.47
CA ALA A 65 6.81 10.75 -0.39
C ALA A 65 8.20 10.24 -0.83
N ALA A 66 8.35 9.75 -2.05
CA ALA A 66 9.64 9.33 -2.58
C ALA A 66 10.62 10.51 -2.70
N ILE A 67 10.16 11.64 -3.23
CA ILE A 67 10.97 12.88 -3.33
C ILE A 67 11.42 13.32 -1.93
N MET A 68 10.51 13.35 -0.97
CA MET A 68 10.77 13.87 0.38
C MET A 68 11.64 12.95 1.23
N THR A 69 11.65 11.64 0.95
CA THR A 69 12.46 10.65 1.67
C THR A 69 13.75 10.28 0.95
N GLY A 70 13.95 10.75 -0.29
CA GLY A 70 15.04 10.28 -1.14
C GLY A 70 14.88 8.81 -1.55
N GLY A 71 13.64 8.31 -1.60
CA GLY A 71 13.33 6.91 -1.90
C GLY A 71 13.34 6.59 -3.38
N SER A 72 13.43 5.31 -3.70
CA SER A 72 13.30 4.79 -5.05
C SER A 72 11.83 4.46 -5.37
N ILE A 73 11.44 4.61 -6.64
CA ILE A 73 10.14 4.22 -7.14
C ILE A 73 10.33 3.13 -8.20
N ALA A 74 9.65 1.99 -8.02
CA ALA A 74 9.48 0.98 -9.05
C ALA A 74 8.07 1.11 -9.65
N PHE A 75 7.97 1.05 -10.96
CA PHE A 75 6.71 1.16 -11.68
C PHE A 75 6.21 -0.22 -12.10
N ALA A 76 4.91 -0.46 -11.94
CA ALA A 76 4.28 -1.64 -12.51
C ALA A 76 4.28 -1.54 -14.04
N GLU A 77 4.75 -2.57 -14.72
CA GLU A 77 4.79 -2.61 -16.19
C GLU A 77 3.38 -2.80 -16.77
N SER A 78 2.57 -3.61 -16.13
CA SER A 78 1.20 -3.91 -16.56
C SER A 78 0.36 -4.45 -15.38
N ILE A 79 -0.95 -4.58 -15.61
CA ILE A 79 -1.86 -5.24 -14.65
C ILE A 79 -1.50 -6.71 -14.50
N ASP A 80 -1.09 -7.38 -15.57
CA ASP A 80 -0.77 -8.80 -15.57
C ASP A 80 0.53 -9.09 -14.81
N SER A 81 1.53 -8.22 -14.93
CA SER A 81 2.81 -8.34 -14.23
C SER A 81 2.81 -7.74 -12.81
N PHE A 82 1.69 -7.12 -12.39
CA PHE A 82 1.59 -6.41 -11.11
C PHE A 82 2.11 -7.22 -9.91
N ALA A 83 1.65 -8.47 -9.76
CA ALA A 83 2.05 -9.32 -8.63
C ALA A 83 3.55 -9.64 -8.67
N GLN A 84 4.09 -9.91 -9.85
CA GLN A 84 5.51 -10.20 -10.05
C GLN A 84 6.36 -8.95 -9.78
N ASN A 85 5.96 -7.80 -10.32
CA ASN A 85 6.67 -6.53 -10.09
C ASN A 85 6.64 -6.12 -8.62
N LEU A 86 5.52 -6.31 -7.91
CA LEU A 86 5.41 -6.08 -6.48
C LEU A 86 6.35 -7.00 -5.67
N GLN A 87 6.41 -8.29 -6.03
CA GLN A 87 7.32 -9.26 -5.39
C GLN A 87 8.79 -8.90 -5.61
N GLN A 88 9.16 -8.42 -6.79
CA GLN A 88 10.53 -7.99 -7.09
C GLN A 88 10.91 -6.71 -6.35
N THR A 89 9.98 -5.77 -6.25
CA THR A 89 10.20 -4.47 -5.59
C THR A 89 10.31 -4.59 -4.08
N GLN A 90 9.49 -5.41 -3.42
CA GLN A 90 9.41 -5.50 -1.95
C GLN A 90 9.36 -4.09 -1.32
N PRO A 91 8.34 -3.25 -1.61
CA PRO A 91 8.29 -1.87 -1.16
C PRO A 91 8.27 -1.77 0.37
N THR A 92 8.79 -0.66 0.90
CA THR A 92 8.77 -0.36 2.33
C THR A 92 7.47 0.32 2.77
N LEU A 93 6.81 0.99 1.83
CA LEU A 93 5.46 1.52 1.94
C LEU A 93 4.64 1.02 0.75
N PHE A 94 3.47 0.47 1.04
CA PHE A 94 2.54 0.03 0.00
C PHE A 94 1.12 0.46 0.34
N MET A 95 0.48 1.10 -0.62
CA MET A 95 -0.93 1.48 -0.53
C MET A 95 -1.74 0.71 -1.55
N ALA A 96 -2.89 0.19 -1.13
CA ALA A 96 -3.84 -0.42 -2.04
C ALA A 96 -5.29 -0.17 -1.61
N VAL A 97 -6.19 -0.24 -2.58
CA VAL A 97 -7.64 -0.21 -2.31
C VAL A 97 -8.10 -1.53 -1.70
N PRO A 98 -9.22 -1.56 -0.94
CA PRO A 98 -9.68 -2.77 -0.25
C PRO A 98 -9.85 -3.98 -1.17
N ARG A 99 -10.23 -3.75 -2.42
CA ARG A 99 -10.39 -4.83 -3.42
C ARG A 99 -9.08 -5.57 -3.71
N ILE A 100 -7.95 -4.90 -3.70
CA ILE A 100 -6.63 -5.54 -3.90
C ILE A 100 -6.28 -6.37 -2.68
N TRP A 101 -6.50 -5.83 -1.48
CA TRP A 101 -6.31 -6.57 -0.24
C TRP A 101 -7.17 -7.84 -0.18
N SER A 102 -8.45 -7.76 -0.57
CA SER A 102 -9.32 -8.93 -0.67
C SER A 102 -8.83 -9.96 -1.70
N LYS A 103 -8.32 -9.52 -2.85
CA LYS A 103 -7.73 -10.44 -3.84
C LYS A 103 -6.50 -11.18 -3.29
N PHE A 104 -5.63 -10.49 -2.55
CA PHE A 104 -4.48 -11.14 -1.92
C PHE A 104 -4.91 -12.16 -0.87
N GLN A 105 -5.90 -11.82 -0.04
CA GLN A 105 -6.48 -12.76 0.93
C GLN A 105 -7.01 -14.00 0.22
N LEU A 106 -7.86 -13.84 -0.79
CA LEU A 106 -8.43 -14.96 -1.55
C LEU A 106 -7.33 -15.84 -2.17
N ALA A 107 -6.32 -15.26 -2.79
CA ALA A 107 -5.22 -16.02 -3.39
C ALA A 107 -4.41 -16.84 -2.35
N ILE A 108 -4.32 -16.38 -1.11
CA ILE A 108 -3.73 -17.15 -0.01
C ILE A 108 -4.66 -18.28 0.40
N MET A 109 -5.96 -17.99 0.55
CA MET A 109 -6.96 -18.97 0.99
C MET A 109 -7.21 -20.07 -0.03
N GLU A 110 -7.08 -19.79 -1.33
CA GLU A 110 -7.11 -20.79 -2.40
C GLU A 110 -5.97 -21.83 -2.27
N ARG A 111 -4.79 -21.39 -1.84
CA ARG A 111 -3.62 -22.27 -1.61
C ARG A 111 -3.64 -22.95 -0.26
N MET A 112 -4.26 -22.34 0.73
CA MET A 112 -4.32 -22.82 2.11
C MET A 112 -5.64 -22.41 2.75
N PRO A 113 -6.59 -23.36 2.97
CA PRO A 113 -7.85 -23.07 3.65
C PRO A 113 -7.66 -22.40 5.01
N GLN A 114 -8.56 -21.50 5.40
CA GLN A 114 -8.48 -20.68 6.61
C GLN A 114 -8.18 -21.49 7.87
N GLN A 115 -8.86 -22.60 8.07
CA GLN A 115 -8.67 -23.45 9.25
C GLN A 115 -7.22 -23.97 9.38
N ARG A 116 -6.62 -24.35 8.26
CA ARG A 116 -5.23 -24.81 8.23
C ARG A 116 -4.25 -23.64 8.45
N LEU A 117 -4.54 -22.48 7.89
CA LEU A 117 -3.77 -21.27 8.10
C LEU A 117 -3.76 -20.90 9.59
N ASP A 118 -4.92 -20.86 10.23
CA ASP A 118 -5.06 -20.50 11.64
C ASP A 118 -4.32 -21.48 12.56
N LEU A 119 -4.42 -22.77 12.26
CA LEU A 119 -3.70 -23.80 13.03
C LEU A 119 -2.19 -23.60 12.94
N LEU A 120 -1.66 -23.40 11.75
CA LEU A 120 -0.22 -23.24 11.53
C LEU A 120 0.30 -21.93 12.13
N LEU A 121 -0.48 -20.84 12.06
CA LEU A 121 -0.10 -19.54 12.61
C LEU A 121 -0.01 -19.53 14.14
N ARG A 122 -0.69 -20.46 14.82
CA ARG A 122 -0.60 -20.64 16.30
C ARG A 122 0.70 -21.30 16.74
N LEU A 123 1.39 -22.03 15.87
CA LEU A 123 2.64 -22.71 16.19
C LEU A 123 3.81 -21.71 16.11
N PRO A 124 4.56 -21.46 17.20
CA PRO A 124 5.51 -20.34 17.29
C PRO A 124 6.54 -20.30 16.15
N LEU A 125 7.21 -21.42 15.88
CA LEU A 125 8.26 -21.50 14.85
C LEU A 125 7.67 -21.57 13.43
N LEU A 126 6.71 -22.46 13.24
CA LEU A 126 6.06 -22.66 11.93
C LEU A 126 5.23 -21.47 11.52
N GLY A 127 4.52 -20.82 12.45
CA GLY A 127 3.76 -19.63 12.20
C GLY A 127 4.64 -18.46 11.72
N ASN A 128 5.78 -18.25 12.36
CA ASN A 128 6.73 -17.21 11.95
C ASN A 128 7.32 -17.48 10.55
N LEU A 129 7.66 -18.74 10.27
CA LEU A 129 8.15 -19.12 8.94
C LEU A 129 7.07 -18.91 7.87
N LEU A 130 5.83 -19.31 8.18
CA LEU A 130 4.69 -19.15 7.28
C LEU A 130 4.39 -17.67 7.02
N ARG A 131 4.35 -16.81 8.07
CA ARG A 131 4.18 -15.37 7.91
C ARG A 131 5.26 -14.78 7.00
N ARG A 132 6.52 -15.13 7.21
CA ARG A 132 7.63 -14.66 6.34
C ARG A 132 7.45 -15.11 4.89
N LYS A 133 7.05 -16.37 4.66
CA LYS A 133 6.81 -16.91 3.32
C LYS A 133 5.65 -16.18 2.63
N ILE A 134 4.54 -15.94 3.35
CA ILE A 134 3.38 -15.22 2.83
C ILE A 134 3.78 -13.77 2.50
N LYS A 135 4.41 -13.05 3.43
CA LYS A 135 4.87 -11.68 3.22
C LYS A 135 5.77 -11.57 1.97
N LYS A 136 6.73 -12.47 1.84
CA LYS A 136 7.63 -12.51 0.67
C LYS A 136 6.88 -12.81 -0.62
N GLY A 137 5.95 -13.77 -0.58
CA GLY A 137 5.12 -14.14 -1.73
C GLY A 137 4.14 -13.06 -2.18
N LEU A 138 3.69 -12.20 -1.26
CA LEU A 138 2.90 -11.00 -1.57
C LEU A 138 3.74 -9.81 -2.06
N GLY A 139 5.06 -9.87 -1.93
CA GLY A 139 5.92 -8.71 -2.21
C GLY A 139 5.95 -7.70 -1.06
N LEU A 140 5.62 -8.10 0.16
CA LEU A 140 5.46 -7.21 1.31
C LEU A 140 6.42 -7.55 2.48
N ALA A 141 7.48 -8.30 2.23
CA ALA A 141 8.42 -8.69 3.28
C ALA A 141 9.19 -7.51 3.89
N SER A 142 9.41 -6.45 3.12
CA SER A 142 10.07 -5.22 3.55
C SER A 142 9.08 -4.12 3.96
N ALA A 143 7.78 -4.35 3.82
CA ALA A 143 6.77 -3.34 4.09
C ALA A 143 6.69 -3.02 5.59
N ARG A 144 6.84 -1.75 5.91
CA ARG A 144 6.69 -1.18 7.26
C ARG A 144 5.37 -0.45 7.40
N ILE A 145 4.87 0.08 6.28
CA ILE A 145 3.65 0.86 6.21
C ILE A 145 2.75 0.24 5.14
N LEU A 146 1.57 -0.17 5.54
CA LEU A 146 0.56 -0.72 4.66
C LEU A 146 -0.71 0.13 4.78
N LEU A 147 -1.04 0.83 3.71
CA LEU A 147 -2.18 1.73 3.68
C LEU A 147 -3.34 1.11 2.90
N THR A 148 -4.54 1.32 3.41
CA THR A 148 -5.76 1.04 2.68
C THR A 148 -6.59 2.31 2.57
N GLY A 149 -7.20 2.55 1.43
CA GLY A 149 -7.93 3.80 1.22
C GLY A 149 -8.77 3.82 -0.04
N ALA A 150 -9.30 5.00 -0.38
CA ALA A 150 -10.24 5.27 -1.46
C ALA A 150 -11.63 4.61 -1.31
N ALA A 151 -11.81 3.69 -0.36
CA ALA A 151 -13.09 3.09 0.03
C ALA A 151 -13.00 2.56 1.47
N PRO A 152 -14.14 2.39 2.17
CA PRO A 152 -14.16 1.77 3.48
C PRO A 152 -13.60 0.35 3.43
N THR A 153 -12.69 0.05 4.34
CA THR A 153 -12.09 -1.30 4.48
C THR A 153 -12.78 -2.04 5.61
N PRO A 154 -13.35 -3.22 5.38
CA PRO A 154 -13.99 -4.02 6.42
C PRO A 154 -12.99 -4.36 7.55
N ASP A 155 -13.42 -4.22 8.82
CA ASP A 155 -12.57 -4.52 9.96
C ASP A 155 -12.13 -6.00 9.98
N ALA A 156 -12.98 -6.91 9.56
CA ALA A 156 -12.63 -8.32 9.40
C ALA A 156 -11.44 -8.54 8.48
N LEU A 157 -11.31 -7.73 7.40
CA LEU A 157 -10.17 -7.79 6.50
C LEU A 157 -8.89 -7.26 7.17
N LYS A 158 -8.99 -6.15 7.90
CA LYS A 158 -7.87 -5.59 8.66
C LYS A 158 -7.38 -6.58 9.74
N ASP A 159 -8.32 -7.18 10.47
CA ASP A 159 -8.00 -8.15 11.52
C ASP A 159 -7.36 -9.41 10.96
N TRP A 160 -7.81 -9.87 9.80
CA TRP A 160 -7.19 -10.98 9.11
C TRP A 160 -5.72 -10.69 8.77
N TYR A 161 -5.41 -9.50 8.24
CA TYR A 161 -4.03 -9.09 7.94
C TYR A 161 -3.16 -8.93 9.17
N LYS A 162 -3.72 -8.51 10.32
CA LYS A 162 -3.00 -8.49 11.61
C LYS A 162 -2.48 -9.86 11.99
N THR A 163 -3.20 -10.96 11.69
CA THR A 163 -2.73 -12.33 11.99
C THR A 163 -1.45 -12.69 11.25
N LEU A 164 -1.20 -12.02 10.11
CA LEU A 164 0.00 -12.18 9.29
C LEU A 164 1.12 -11.18 9.64
N ASP A 165 0.97 -10.38 10.69
CA ASP A 165 1.81 -9.21 11.03
C ASP A 165 1.91 -8.20 9.85
N LEU A 166 0.80 -7.95 9.18
CA LEU A 166 0.62 -6.98 8.10
C LEU A 166 -0.54 -6.02 8.45
N PRO A 167 -0.42 -5.20 9.51
CA PRO A 167 -1.52 -4.33 9.93
C PRO A 167 -1.81 -3.29 8.84
N LEU A 168 -3.06 -3.25 8.35
CA LEU A 168 -3.54 -2.24 7.41
C LEU A 168 -3.98 -1.00 8.20
N GLN A 169 -3.49 0.18 7.78
CA GLN A 169 -3.83 1.50 8.33
C GLN A 169 -4.82 2.23 7.43
#